data_95929141351dd1116c2f01c96ba2880a
#
_entry.id   95929141351dd1116c2f01c96ba2880a
#
_cell.length_a   1.000
_cell.length_b   1.000
_cell.length_c   1.000
_cell.angle_alpha   90.00
_cell.angle_beta   90.00
_cell.angle_gamma   90.00
#
_symmetry.space_group_name_H-M   'P 1'
#
loop_
_entity.id
_entity.type
_entity.pdbx_description
1 polymer ?
#
loop_
_entity_poly.entity_id
_entity_poly.type
_entity_poly.pdbx_seq_one_letter_code
_entity_poly.pdbx_strand_id
1 'polypeptide(L)'
;MKQCICNQLTDIVEGESIKNFQGKIAYKEIAFYPTLWVTLYKCECCHTFWKEAYKATGHGEVPFLTKITLPPYATAEDLQKCMVVVREILDSKAITINEEHCQALALEVMGISYAKGGDYSSEIIKSFAKGYLKIVEI
;
A
#
# COMPACT_ATOMS: atom_id res chain seq x y z
N MET A 1 20.33 12.35 -12.32
CA MET A 1 19.53 11.54 -11.40
C MET A 1 18.51 12.40 -10.69
N LYS A 2 17.24 12.11 -10.88
CA LYS A 2 16.19 12.88 -10.22
C LYS A 2 16.14 12.48 -8.74
N GLN A 3 16.18 13.47 -7.87
CA GLN A 3 15.96 13.24 -6.45
C GLN A 3 14.47 13.38 -6.16
N CYS A 4 13.96 12.52 -5.30
CA CYS A 4 12.58 12.63 -4.84
C CYS A 4 12.54 13.29 -3.47
N ILE A 5 11.33 13.66 -3.04
CA ILE A 5 11.11 14.27 -1.74
C ILE A 5 10.32 13.37 -0.78
N CYS A 6 10.23 12.07 -1.08
CA CYS A 6 9.43 11.16 -0.25
C CYS A 6 9.85 11.17 1.21
N ASN A 7 11.15 11.24 1.49
CA ASN A 7 11.67 11.30 2.85
C ASN A 7 11.39 12.63 3.57
N GLN A 8 11.00 13.67 2.83
CA GLN A 8 10.65 14.97 3.37
C GLN A 8 9.14 15.10 3.61
N LEU A 9 8.35 14.17 3.07
CA LEU A 9 6.91 14.17 3.23
C LEU A 9 6.52 13.38 4.48
N THR A 10 5.45 13.82 5.13
CA THR A 10 4.85 13.08 6.24
C THR A 10 4.21 11.78 5.75
N ASP A 11 3.90 10.87 6.65
CA ASP A 11 3.26 9.61 6.31
C ASP A 11 1.90 9.79 5.66
N ILE A 12 1.24 10.92 5.94
CA ILE A 12 -0.03 11.30 5.30
C ILE A 12 0.16 12.66 4.65
N VAL A 13 -0.17 12.77 3.36
CA VAL A 13 -0.05 14.01 2.58
C VAL A 13 -1.45 14.45 2.19
N GLU A 14 -1.79 15.68 2.57
CA GLU A 14 -3.11 16.26 2.32
C GLU A 14 -3.02 17.68 1.77
N GLY A 15 -4.10 18.14 1.17
CA GLY A 15 -4.25 19.53 0.73
C GLY A 15 -3.20 19.96 -0.27
N GLU A 16 -2.60 21.11 -0.04
CA GLU A 16 -1.61 21.65 -0.97
C GLU A 16 -0.35 20.82 -1.11
N SER A 17 -0.01 20.01 -0.10
CA SER A 17 1.13 19.13 -0.16
C SER A 17 1.00 18.06 -1.26
N ILE A 18 -0.22 17.77 -1.72
CA ILE A 18 -0.45 16.87 -2.84
C ILE A 18 0.16 17.41 -4.13
N LYS A 19 0.14 18.72 -4.31
CA LYS A 19 0.78 19.36 -5.48
C LYS A 19 2.29 19.12 -5.48
N ASN A 20 2.92 19.13 -4.30
CA ASN A 20 4.33 18.80 -4.16
C ASN A 20 4.59 17.34 -4.52
N PHE A 21 3.72 16.43 -4.09
CA PHE A 21 3.80 15.04 -4.48
C PHE A 21 3.77 14.89 -6.01
N GLN A 22 2.75 15.48 -6.65
CA GLN A 22 2.55 15.37 -8.08
C GLN A 22 3.65 16.02 -8.90
N GLY A 23 4.23 17.13 -8.41
CA GLY A 23 5.24 17.89 -9.11
C GLY A 23 6.69 17.48 -8.82
N LYS A 24 6.94 16.81 -7.71
CA LYS A 24 8.31 16.53 -7.22
C LYS A 24 8.64 15.04 -7.15
N ILE A 25 7.67 14.17 -7.32
CA ILE A 25 7.88 12.73 -7.24
C ILE A 25 7.60 12.09 -8.60
N ALA A 26 8.60 11.36 -9.12
CA ALA A 26 8.42 10.53 -10.30
C ALA A 26 7.77 9.22 -9.84
N TYR A 27 6.45 9.12 -9.98
CA TYR A 27 5.71 7.95 -9.54
C TYR A 27 5.05 7.24 -10.72
N LYS A 28 4.77 5.95 -10.53
CA LYS A 28 3.96 5.19 -11.49
C LYS A 28 2.81 4.52 -10.76
N GLU A 29 1.69 4.38 -11.46
CA GLU A 29 0.53 3.67 -10.93
C GLU A 29 0.80 2.16 -10.92
N ILE A 30 0.58 1.53 -9.77
CA ILE A 30 0.74 0.08 -9.61
C ILE A 30 -0.60 -0.62 -9.80
N ALA A 31 -1.66 -0.10 -9.18
CA ALA A 31 -2.98 -0.71 -9.21
C ALA A 31 -4.05 0.33 -8.85
N PHE A 32 -5.27 0.05 -9.31
CA PHE A 32 -6.45 0.85 -8.96
C PHE A 32 -7.57 -0.08 -8.50
N TYR A 33 -8.17 0.22 -7.37
CA TYR A 33 -9.29 -0.53 -6.82
C TYR A 33 -10.57 0.30 -6.95
N PRO A 34 -11.39 0.02 -7.99
CA PRO A 34 -12.52 0.90 -8.30
C PRO A 34 -13.59 0.96 -7.21
N THR A 35 -13.84 -0.14 -6.50
CA THR A 35 -14.84 -0.18 -5.44
C THR A 35 -14.51 0.77 -4.29
N LEU A 36 -13.25 0.85 -3.92
CA LEU A 36 -12.78 1.71 -2.84
C LEU A 36 -12.31 3.08 -3.32
N TRP A 37 -12.18 3.26 -4.63
CA TRP A 37 -11.60 4.46 -5.24
C TRP A 37 -10.20 4.72 -4.68
N VAL A 38 -9.37 3.68 -4.70
CA VAL A 38 -8.00 3.70 -4.18
C VAL A 38 -7.02 3.41 -5.31
N THR A 39 -5.96 4.20 -5.40
CA THR A 39 -4.87 3.98 -6.35
C THR A 39 -3.57 3.76 -5.59
N LEU A 40 -2.79 2.77 -6.00
CA LEU A 40 -1.47 2.51 -5.46
C LEU A 40 -0.42 3.04 -6.43
N TYR A 41 0.54 3.78 -5.89
CA TYR A 41 1.67 4.34 -6.64
C TYR A 41 3.00 3.87 -6.05
N LYS A 42 4.03 3.89 -6.87
CA LYS A 42 5.41 3.64 -6.44
C LYS A 42 6.29 4.76 -6.94
N CYS A 43 7.10 5.34 -6.06
CA CYS A 43 8.12 6.30 -6.49
C CYS A 43 9.23 5.58 -7.25
N GLU A 44 9.52 6.03 -8.46
CA GLU A 44 10.55 5.39 -9.29
C GLU A 44 11.97 5.71 -8.82
N CYS A 45 12.14 6.72 -7.96
CA CYS A 45 13.43 7.13 -7.42
C CYS A 45 13.83 6.29 -6.19
N CYS A 46 13.01 6.31 -5.14
CA CYS A 46 13.34 5.68 -3.86
C CYS A 46 12.53 4.39 -3.59
N HIS A 47 11.62 4.05 -4.50
CA HIS A 47 10.78 2.85 -4.42
C HIS A 47 9.77 2.83 -3.28
N THR A 48 9.49 3.97 -2.67
CA THR A 48 8.43 4.10 -1.66
C THR A 48 7.06 3.92 -2.31
N PHE A 49 6.20 3.13 -1.68
CA PHE A 49 4.81 2.98 -2.12
C PHE A 49 3.93 4.02 -1.46
N TRP A 50 2.92 4.47 -2.21
CA TRP A 50 1.92 5.44 -1.76
C TRP A 50 0.53 4.96 -2.12
N LYS A 51 -0.43 5.25 -1.26
CA LYS A 51 -1.84 4.96 -1.49
C LYS A 51 -2.62 6.26 -1.54
N GLU A 52 -3.31 6.51 -2.65
CA GLU A 52 -4.23 7.63 -2.77
C GLU A 52 -5.64 7.15 -2.48
N ALA A 53 -6.31 7.80 -1.55
CA ALA A 53 -7.70 7.54 -1.21
C ALA A 53 -8.42 8.89 -1.08
N TYR A 54 -9.72 8.86 -0.88
CA TYR A 54 -10.53 10.07 -0.77
C TYR A 54 -11.28 10.07 0.56
N LYS A 55 -11.42 11.25 1.15
CA LYS A 55 -12.23 11.41 2.35
C LYS A 55 -13.29 12.48 2.12
N ALA A 56 -14.45 12.29 2.74
CA ALA A 56 -15.53 13.26 2.68
C ALA A 56 -15.21 14.48 3.55
N THR A 57 -15.48 15.65 3.00
CA THR A 57 -15.37 16.92 3.72
C THR A 57 -16.63 17.73 3.49
N GLY A 58 -16.74 18.90 4.15
CA GLY A 58 -17.85 19.83 3.90
C GLY A 58 -17.89 20.38 2.47
N HIS A 59 -16.84 20.20 1.69
CA HIS A 59 -16.71 20.69 0.31
C HIS A 59 -16.66 19.53 -0.70
N GLY A 60 -17.07 18.31 -0.33
CA GLY A 60 -17.02 17.13 -1.18
C GLY A 60 -15.88 16.20 -0.77
N GLU A 61 -15.52 15.30 -1.67
CA GLU A 61 -14.44 14.34 -1.44
C GLU A 61 -13.11 14.93 -1.86
N VAL A 62 -12.10 14.84 -0.99
CA VAL A 62 -10.76 15.31 -1.26
C VAL A 62 -9.75 14.17 -1.17
N PRO A 63 -8.73 14.17 -2.05
CA PRO A 63 -7.71 13.13 -2.02
C PRO A 63 -6.75 13.31 -0.85
N PHE A 64 -6.22 12.19 -0.37
CA PHE A 64 -5.09 12.18 0.54
C PHE A 64 -4.19 11.00 0.18
N LEU A 65 -2.91 11.13 0.47
CA LEU A 65 -1.91 10.13 0.17
C LEU A 65 -1.33 9.58 1.47
N THR A 66 -1.23 8.26 1.56
CA THR A 66 -0.62 7.59 2.70
C THR A 66 0.61 6.83 2.23
N LYS A 67 1.72 7.02 2.93
CA LYS A 67 2.95 6.27 2.68
C LYS A 67 2.76 4.83 3.15
N ILE A 68 3.12 3.87 2.31
CA ILE A 68 3.04 2.44 2.65
C ILE A 68 4.46 1.96 2.90
N THR A 69 4.77 1.66 4.15
CA THR A 69 6.11 1.24 4.58
C THR A 69 6.02 0.01 5.46
N LEU A 70 7.18 -0.60 5.76
CA LEU A 70 7.24 -1.68 6.72
C LEU A 70 6.74 -1.18 8.08
N PRO A 71 5.77 -1.88 8.69
CA PRO A 71 5.30 -1.51 10.02
C PRO A 71 6.38 -1.76 11.08
N PRO A 72 6.22 -1.20 12.31
CA PRO A 72 7.19 -1.40 13.38
C PRO A 72 7.47 -2.88 13.66
N TYR A 73 8.73 -3.17 13.96
CA TYR A 73 9.24 -4.52 14.28
C TYR A 73 9.19 -5.51 13.11
N ALA A 74 8.73 -5.12 11.94
CA ALA A 74 8.72 -5.96 10.74
C ALA A 74 10.09 -5.93 10.07
N THR A 75 10.49 -7.08 9.53
CA THR A 75 11.75 -7.22 8.80
C THR A 75 11.49 -7.46 7.31
N ALA A 76 12.55 -7.35 6.50
CA ALA A 76 12.46 -7.69 5.08
C ALA A 76 12.07 -9.18 4.89
N GLU A 77 12.50 -10.05 5.79
CA GLU A 77 12.12 -11.46 5.76
C GLU A 77 10.62 -11.64 6.01
N ASP A 78 10.06 -10.90 6.97
CA ASP A 78 8.62 -10.91 7.23
C ASP A 78 7.85 -10.48 5.98
N LEU A 79 8.32 -9.47 5.27
CA LEU A 79 7.72 -9.02 4.02
C LEU A 79 7.73 -10.13 2.97
N GLN A 80 8.85 -10.82 2.78
CA GLN A 80 8.94 -11.90 1.81
C GLN A 80 7.98 -13.05 2.15
N LYS A 81 7.88 -13.41 3.41
CA LYS A 81 6.92 -14.44 3.86
C LYS A 81 5.48 -14.01 3.61
N CYS A 82 5.17 -12.74 3.88
CA CYS A 82 3.83 -12.19 3.62
C CYS A 82 3.51 -12.21 2.13
N MET A 83 4.47 -11.85 1.27
CA MET A 83 4.29 -11.91 -0.18
C MET A 83 3.97 -13.32 -0.66
N VAL A 84 4.62 -14.34 -0.10
CA VAL A 84 4.32 -15.74 -0.41
C VAL A 84 2.87 -16.07 -0.04
N VAL A 85 2.43 -15.68 1.14
CA VAL A 85 1.04 -15.90 1.58
C VAL A 85 0.04 -15.23 0.65
N VAL A 86 0.28 -13.97 0.27
CA VAL A 86 -0.59 -13.24 -0.66
C VAL A 86 -0.67 -13.96 -2.00
N ARG A 87 0.48 -14.39 -2.55
CA ARG A 87 0.51 -15.12 -3.82
C ARG A 87 -0.23 -16.44 -3.77
N GLU A 88 -0.08 -17.19 -2.69
CA GLU A 88 -0.79 -18.46 -2.53
C GLU A 88 -2.31 -18.27 -2.55
N ILE A 89 -2.79 -17.22 -1.88
CA ILE A 89 -4.23 -16.90 -1.87
C ILE A 89 -4.70 -16.53 -3.29
N LEU A 90 -3.94 -15.67 -3.98
CA LEU A 90 -4.29 -15.24 -5.33
C LEU A 90 -4.22 -16.40 -6.33
N ASP A 91 -3.22 -17.24 -6.21
CA ASP A 91 -3.08 -18.44 -7.08
C ASP A 91 -4.28 -19.36 -6.91
N SER A 92 -4.81 -19.50 -5.69
CA SER A 92 -6.00 -20.31 -5.45
C SER A 92 -7.24 -19.76 -6.15
N LYS A 93 -7.22 -18.48 -6.51
CA LYS A 93 -8.29 -17.81 -7.26
C LYS A 93 -7.97 -17.64 -8.74
N ALA A 94 -6.85 -18.20 -9.20
CA ALA A 94 -6.32 -18.05 -10.57
C ALA A 94 -6.07 -16.58 -10.95
N ILE A 95 -5.63 -15.76 -9.98
CA ILE A 95 -5.32 -14.36 -10.18
C ILE A 95 -3.80 -14.16 -10.14
N THR A 96 -3.26 -13.49 -11.17
CA THR A 96 -1.84 -13.17 -11.26
C THR A 96 -1.65 -11.65 -11.14
N ILE A 97 -0.70 -11.24 -10.28
CA ILE A 97 -0.29 -9.85 -10.15
C ILE A 97 1.22 -9.75 -10.28
N ASN A 98 1.72 -8.56 -10.61
CA ASN A 98 3.16 -8.35 -10.72
C ASN A 98 3.80 -8.23 -9.32
N GLU A 99 5.14 -8.25 -9.30
CA GLU A 99 5.94 -8.21 -8.07
C GLU A 99 5.65 -6.96 -7.24
N GLU A 100 5.56 -5.80 -7.88
CA GLU A 100 5.34 -4.54 -7.20
C GLU A 100 3.96 -4.49 -6.54
N HIS A 101 2.94 -4.98 -7.22
CA HIS A 101 1.60 -5.05 -6.66
C HIS A 101 1.55 -6.01 -5.47
N CYS A 102 2.21 -7.16 -5.58
CA CYS A 102 2.30 -8.13 -4.48
C CYS A 102 2.99 -7.51 -3.26
N GLN A 103 4.09 -6.79 -3.47
CA GLN A 103 4.81 -6.13 -2.40
C GLN A 103 3.94 -5.08 -1.70
N ALA A 104 3.24 -4.24 -2.46
CA ALA A 104 2.36 -3.23 -1.90
C ALA A 104 1.22 -3.86 -1.08
N LEU A 105 0.58 -4.91 -1.60
CA LEU A 105 -0.47 -5.62 -0.87
C LEU A 105 0.06 -6.24 0.43
N ALA A 106 1.24 -6.86 0.38
CA ALA A 106 1.85 -7.46 1.56
C ALA A 106 2.13 -6.42 2.64
N LEU A 107 2.68 -5.26 2.27
CA LEU A 107 2.92 -4.17 3.22
C LEU A 107 1.62 -3.68 3.85
N GLU A 108 0.54 -3.57 3.08
CA GLU A 108 -0.75 -3.18 3.61
C GLU A 108 -1.31 -4.21 4.60
N VAL A 109 -1.21 -5.48 4.27
CA VAL A 109 -1.66 -6.57 5.15
C VAL A 109 -0.87 -6.57 6.46
N MET A 110 0.45 -6.38 6.38
CA MET A 110 1.29 -6.30 7.57
C MET A 110 0.91 -5.11 8.44
N GLY A 111 0.62 -3.97 7.83
CA GLY A 111 0.16 -2.78 8.54
C GLY A 111 -1.18 -3.01 9.25
N ILE A 112 -2.10 -3.72 8.63
CA ILE A 112 -3.38 -4.09 9.24
C ILE A 112 -3.15 -5.00 10.46
N SER A 113 -2.29 -6.00 10.31
CA SER A 113 -1.96 -6.90 11.42
C SER A 113 -1.40 -6.13 12.62
N TYR A 114 -0.44 -5.26 12.37
CA TYR A 114 0.15 -4.42 13.42
C TYR A 114 -0.91 -3.55 14.11
N ALA A 115 -1.76 -2.88 13.32
CA ALA A 115 -2.78 -1.98 13.85
C ALA A 115 -3.80 -2.71 14.74
N LYS A 116 -4.01 -4.00 14.51
CA LYS A 116 -4.95 -4.82 15.28
C LYS A 116 -4.26 -5.63 16.38
N GLY A 117 -2.99 -5.36 16.67
CA GLY A 117 -2.24 -6.03 17.71
C GLY A 117 -1.78 -7.45 17.35
N GLY A 118 -1.84 -7.81 16.07
CA GLY A 118 -1.33 -9.08 15.58
C GLY A 118 0.18 -9.06 15.34
N ASP A 119 0.72 -10.21 15.04
CA ASP A 119 2.13 -10.37 14.65
C ASP A 119 2.25 -10.63 13.15
N TYR A 120 3.46 -11.02 12.69
CA TYR A 120 3.71 -11.29 11.27
C TYR A 120 3.84 -12.78 10.98
N SER A 121 3.29 -13.64 11.85
CA SER A 121 3.27 -15.08 11.61
C SER A 121 2.37 -15.41 10.42
N SER A 122 2.69 -16.50 9.72
CA SER A 122 1.97 -16.87 8.50
C SER A 122 0.47 -17.08 8.72
N GLU A 123 0.08 -17.63 9.86
CA GLU A 123 -1.34 -17.87 10.17
C GLU A 123 -2.12 -16.57 10.35
N ILE A 124 -1.55 -15.64 11.12
CA ILE A 124 -2.18 -14.34 11.38
C ILE A 124 -2.23 -13.53 10.09
N ILE A 125 -1.12 -13.47 9.35
CA ILE A 125 -1.05 -12.77 8.07
C ILE A 125 -2.06 -13.33 7.07
N LYS A 126 -2.19 -14.67 6.99
CA LYS A 126 -3.14 -15.30 6.08
C LYS A 126 -4.58 -14.85 6.35
N SER A 127 -4.96 -14.77 7.62
CA SER A 127 -6.28 -14.31 8.02
C SER A 127 -6.55 -12.88 7.56
N PHE A 128 -5.61 -11.96 7.85
CA PHE A 128 -5.76 -10.56 7.44
C PHE A 128 -5.69 -10.40 5.92
N ALA A 129 -4.84 -11.17 5.25
CA ALA A 129 -4.71 -11.12 3.80
C ALA A 129 -6.02 -11.53 3.12
N LYS A 130 -6.66 -12.61 3.57
CA LYS A 130 -7.95 -13.04 3.02
C LYS A 130 -9.01 -11.96 3.17
N GLY A 131 -9.10 -11.33 4.34
CA GLY A 131 -10.04 -10.25 4.59
C GLY A 131 -9.77 -9.03 3.72
N TYR A 132 -8.52 -8.62 3.63
CA TYR A 132 -8.14 -7.43 2.85
C TYR A 132 -8.37 -7.63 1.35
N LEU A 133 -7.97 -8.78 0.80
CA LEU A 133 -8.17 -9.07 -0.62
C LEU A 133 -9.64 -9.09 -0.98
N LYS A 134 -10.49 -9.55 -0.08
CA LYS A 134 -11.94 -9.50 -0.27
C LYS A 134 -12.46 -8.06 -0.29
N ILE A 135 -11.94 -7.21 0.60
CA ILE A 135 -12.35 -5.79 0.67
C ILE A 135 -11.96 -5.05 -0.62
N VAL A 136 -10.77 -5.28 -1.16
CA VAL A 136 -10.33 -4.64 -2.41
C VAL A 136 -10.84 -5.36 -3.65
N GLU A 137 -11.59 -6.43 -3.47
CA GLU A 137 -12.22 -7.19 -4.56
C GLU A 137 -11.24 -7.76 -5.59
N ILE A 138 -10.19 -8.33 -5.09
CA ILE A 138 -9.27 -9.10 -5.93
C ILE A 138 -9.61 -10.58 -5.85
#